data_16d2acfcfdd288d1fbe048abd3c6e30a
#
_entry.id   16d2acfcfdd288d1fbe048abd3c6e30a
#
_cell.length_a   1.000
_cell.length_b   1.000
_cell.length_c   1.000
_cell.angle_alpha   90.00
_cell.angle_beta   90.00
_cell.angle_gamma   90.00
#
_symmetry.space_group_name_H-M   'P 1'
#
loop_
_entity.id
_entity.type
_entity.pdbx_description
1 polymer ?
#
loop_
_entity_poly.entity_id
_entity_poly.type
_entity_poly.pdbx_seq_one_letter_code
_entity_poly.pdbx_strand_id
1 'polypeptide(L)'
;YVDGRGNLTPSEGTFKFLEDIFNRTITVQPDDVLPLFGILERYNRITNNDFIVASSFTYIINSKSQFFERNFSQLRFKIEGAGSLLNALTATYKVVNTEGSTKNKLFGVEYAQYAKAEVDFIKHFPIGKQSSLAFRSFLGVAIPYGNSDNIPFSQSYFAGGTTDNRGWKAYRLGPGASGSILDYNEANMKITLNLEYRFPILGALKGALFTDVGNIWNVADDTR
;
A
#
# COMPACT_ATOMS: atom_id res chain seq x y z
N TYR A 1 3.87 -17.22 18.66
CA TYR A 1 3.48 -18.00 19.86
C TYR A 1 3.80 -19.46 19.60
N VAL A 2 4.57 -20.05 20.47
CA VAL A 2 4.90 -21.49 20.44
C VAL A 2 4.02 -22.14 21.47
N ASP A 3 3.18 -23.11 21.08
CA ASP A 3 2.43 -23.87 22.05
C ASP A 3 3.41 -24.61 23.00
N GLY A 4 2.98 -24.99 24.19
CA GLY A 4 3.82 -25.70 25.16
C GLY A 4 4.42 -27.04 24.67
N ARG A 5 4.25 -27.35 23.35
CA ARG A 5 4.80 -28.51 22.64
C ARG A 5 5.72 -28.14 21.49
N GLY A 6 6.00 -26.82 21.27
CA GLY A 6 6.93 -26.37 20.24
C GLY A 6 6.36 -26.32 18.80
N ASN A 7 5.05 -26.50 18.61
CA ASN A 7 4.43 -26.44 17.29
C ASN A 7 3.91 -25.02 17.00
N LEU A 8 4.36 -24.45 15.89
CA LEU A 8 3.83 -23.23 15.32
C LEU A 8 2.76 -23.58 14.29
N THR A 9 1.49 -23.57 14.69
CA THR A 9 0.39 -23.42 13.73
C THR A 9 -0.07 -21.96 13.79
N PRO A 10 0.18 -21.13 12.74
CA PRO A 10 -0.04 -19.69 12.81
C PRO A 10 -1.48 -19.30 13.16
N SER A 11 -2.48 -20.00 12.66
CA SER A 11 -3.89 -19.74 12.94
C SER A 11 -4.32 -20.15 14.35
N GLU A 12 -3.96 -21.33 14.78
CA GLU A 12 -4.29 -21.81 16.13
C GLU A 12 -3.51 -21.05 17.21
N GLY A 13 -2.25 -20.68 16.94
CA GLY A 13 -1.44 -19.89 17.86
C GLY A 13 -2.01 -18.51 18.14
N THR A 14 -2.60 -17.85 17.14
CA THR A 14 -3.22 -16.53 17.29
C THR A 14 -4.52 -16.62 18.10
N PHE A 15 -5.38 -17.59 17.81
CA PHE A 15 -6.61 -17.82 18.56
C PHE A 15 -6.32 -18.17 20.01
N LYS A 16 -5.38 -19.06 20.26
CA LYS A 16 -4.98 -19.43 21.62
C LYS A 16 -4.36 -18.28 22.38
N PHE A 17 -3.55 -17.44 21.74
CA PHE A 17 -2.99 -16.24 22.35
C PHE A 17 -4.09 -15.23 22.73
N LEU A 18 -5.10 -15.02 21.88
CA LEU A 18 -6.26 -14.20 22.20
C LEU A 18 -7.10 -14.81 23.32
N GLU A 19 -7.32 -16.12 23.29
CA GLU A 19 -8.03 -16.85 24.34
C GLU A 19 -7.29 -16.74 25.68
N ASP A 20 -5.96 -16.86 25.69
CA ASP A 20 -5.13 -16.71 26.89
C ASP A 20 -5.18 -15.27 27.45
N ILE A 21 -5.28 -14.24 26.59
CA ILE A 21 -5.51 -12.85 27.02
C ILE A 21 -6.92 -12.69 27.59
N PHE A 22 -7.96 -13.21 26.91
CA PHE A 22 -9.35 -13.16 27.36
C PHE A 22 -9.54 -13.88 28.70
N ASN A 23 -8.92 -15.03 28.86
CA ASN A 23 -8.96 -15.83 30.08
C ASN A 23 -8.03 -15.30 31.19
N ARG A 24 -7.35 -14.15 30.94
CA ARG A 24 -6.39 -13.52 31.85
C ARG A 24 -5.22 -14.45 32.26
N THR A 25 -4.91 -15.42 31.43
CA THR A 25 -3.72 -16.29 31.60
C THR A 25 -2.45 -15.53 31.25
N ILE A 26 -2.57 -14.56 30.30
CA ILE A 26 -1.53 -13.60 29.95
C ILE A 26 -2.02 -12.22 30.33
N THR A 27 -1.24 -11.52 31.16
CA THR A 27 -1.54 -10.13 31.55
C THR A 27 -0.86 -9.19 30.55
N VAL A 28 -1.65 -8.42 29.80
CA VAL A 28 -1.17 -7.37 28.91
C VAL A 28 -1.11 -6.07 29.69
N GLN A 29 0.01 -5.36 29.64
CA GLN A 29 0.12 -4.02 30.21
C GLN A 29 -0.84 -3.07 29.49
N PRO A 30 -1.46 -2.10 30.16
CA PRO A 30 -2.40 -1.17 29.51
C PRO A 30 -1.80 -0.44 28.31
N ASP A 31 -0.51 -0.12 28.36
CA ASP A 31 0.23 0.59 27.29
C ASP A 31 0.49 -0.30 26.07
N ASP A 32 0.47 -1.63 26.21
CA ASP A 32 0.70 -2.59 25.15
C ASP A 32 -0.60 -3.03 24.43
N VAL A 33 -1.76 -2.68 24.95
CA VAL A 33 -3.06 -3.10 24.41
C VAL A 33 -3.26 -2.56 22.99
N LEU A 34 -3.05 -1.25 22.78
CA LEU A 34 -3.18 -0.62 21.45
C LEU A 34 -2.16 -1.17 20.44
N PRO A 35 -0.87 -1.29 20.77
CA PRO A 35 0.10 -1.95 19.89
C PRO A 35 -0.28 -3.39 19.53
N LEU A 36 -0.80 -4.15 20.48
CA LEU A 36 -1.23 -5.52 20.26
C LEU A 36 -2.39 -5.60 19.26
N PHE A 37 -3.42 -4.77 19.42
CA PHE A 37 -4.52 -4.69 18.45
C PHE A 37 -4.03 -4.34 17.06
N GLY A 38 -3.12 -3.38 16.92
CA GLY A 38 -2.52 -3.02 15.64
C GLY A 38 -1.74 -4.17 14.99
N ILE A 39 -1.04 -4.99 15.78
CA ILE A 39 -0.34 -6.18 15.28
C ILE A 39 -1.34 -7.25 14.81
N LEU A 40 -2.41 -7.48 15.56
CA LEU A 40 -3.44 -8.47 15.23
C LEU A 40 -4.23 -8.07 13.98
N GLU A 41 -4.64 -6.81 13.89
CA GLU A 41 -5.32 -6.29 12.71
C GLU A 41 -4.44 -6.47 11.46
N ARG A 42 -3.18 -6.09 11.56
CA ARG A 42 -2.21 -6.27 10.47
C ARG A 42 -2.02 -7.74 10.11
N TYR A 43 -1.88 -8.61 11.10
CA TYR A 43 -1.77 -10.04 10.85
C TYR A 43 -2.98 -10.53 10.05
N ASN A 44 -4.19 -10.15 10.44
CA ASN A 44 -5.41 -10.50 9.75
C ASN A 44 -5.41 -9.97 8.31
N ARG A 45 -4.99 -8.73 8.07
CA ARG A 45 -4.93 -8.14 6.73
C ARG A 45 -3.90 -8.80 5.82
N ILE A 46 -2.74 -9.17 6.35
CA ILE A 46 -1.68 -9.83 5.57
C ILE A 46 -2.04 -11.29 5.25
N THR A 47 -2.74 -11.96 6.17
CA THR A 47 -3.10 -13.38 6.03
C THR A 47 -4.48 -13.60 5.42
N ASN A 48 -5.24 -12.53 5.15
CA ASN A 48 -6.54 -12.64 4.51
C ASN A 48 -6.39 -13.18 3.08
N ASN A 49 -7.23 -14.14 2.74
CA ASN A 49 -7.29 -14.70 1.39
C ASN A 49 -8.34 -13.93 0.59
N ASP A 50 -7.88 -13.03 -0.27
CA ASP A 50 -8.73 -12.27 -1.16
C ASP A 50 -8.59 -12.78 -2.60
N PHE A 51 -9.71 -13.04 -3.25
CA PHE A 51 -9.74 -13.32 -4.68
C PHE A 51 -9.81 -11.99 -5.43
N ILE A 52 -8.75 -11.64 -6.17
CA ILE A 52 -8.64 -10.35 -6.85
C ILE A 52 -8.69 -10.56 -8.37
N VAL A 53 -9.75 -10.06 -9.00
CA VAL A 53 -9.84 -9.93 -10.46
C VAL A 53 -9.97 -8.45 -10.77
N ALA A 54 -8.91 -7.88 -11.31
CA ALA A 54 -8.82 -6.47 -11.62
C ALA A 54 -8.60 -6.23 -13.11
N SER A 55 -9.17 -5.14 -13.61
CA SER A 55 -8.87 -4.58 -14.93
C SER A 55 -8.25 -3.22 -14.74
N SER A 56 -7.17 -2.93 -15.48
CA SER A 56 -6.52 -1.63 -15.41
C SER A 56 -6.31 -1.03 -16.79
N PHE A 57 -6.39 0.28 -16.85
CA PHE A 57 -6.02 1.08 -18.01
C PHE A 57 -4.90 2.03 -17.61
N THR A 58 -3.82 2.03 -18.39
CA THR A 58 -2.67 2.91 -18.17
C THR A 58 -2.42 3.76 -19.41
N TYR A 59 -2.36 5.06 -19.23
CA TYR A 59 -2.03 6.02 -20.29
C TYR A 59 -0.74 6.76 -19.94
N ILE A 60 0.23 6.73 -20.85
CA ILE A 60 1.54 7.35 -20.64
C ILE A 60 1.78 8.36 -21.75
N ILE A 61 2.03 9.62 -21.35
CA ILE A 61 2.51 10.68 -22.23
C ILE A 61 3.98 10.89 -21.88
N ASN A 62 4.86 10.79 -22.88
CA ASN A 62 6.28 11.03 -22.70
C ASN A 62 6.75 12.02 -23.78
N SER A 63 7.29 13.15 -23.36
CA SER A 63 7.81 14.16 -24.27
C SER A 63 9.23 13.85 -24.77
N LYS A 64 9.87 12.80 -24.26
CA LYS A 64 11.22 12.41 -24.66
C LYS A 64 11.20 11.84 -26.08
N SER A 65 11.74 12.57 -27.04
CA SER A 65 11.79 12.19 -28.46
C SER A 65 13.11 11.51 -28.85
N GLN A 66 14.20 11.81 -28.13
CA GLN A 66 15.53 11.26 -28.41
C GLN A 66 16.18 10.66 -27.18
N PHE A 67 17.04 9.66 -27.36
CA PHE A 67 17.70 8.96 -26.25
C PHE A 67 18.52 9.92 -25.35
N PHE A 68 19.20 10.90 -25.94
CA PHE A 68 20.05 11.86 -25.22
C PHE A 68 19.31 13.13 -24.77
N GLU A 69 18.00 13.20 -24.97
CA GLU A 69 17.22 14.37 -24.54
C GLU A 69 17.21 14.48 -23.01
N ARG A 70 17.69 15.63 -22.51
CA ARG A 70 17.84 15.90 -21.07
C ARG A 70 16.68 16.70 -20.49
N ASN A 71 15.88 17.36 -21.36
CA ASN A 71 14.69 18.11 -20.97
C ASN A 71 13.46 17.35 -21.42
N PHE A 72 12.86 16.59 -20.55
CA PHE A 72 11.66 15.83 -20.88
C PHE A 72 10.69 15.75 -19.69
N SER A 73 9.46 15.44 -19.99
CA SER A 73 8.43 15.15 -19.00
C SER A 73 7.74 13.84 -19.33
N GLN A 74 7.33 13.13 -18.31
CA GLN A 74 6.50 11.93 -18.42
C GLN A 74 5.32 12.08 -17.47
N LEU A 75 4.13 11.86 -17.99
CA LEU A 75 2.90 11.73 -17.20
C LEU A 75 2.36 10.33 -17.40
N ARG A 76 2.15 9.61 -16.30
CA ARG A 76 1.48 8.32 -16.29
C ARG A 76 0.19 8.46 -15.49
N PHE A 77 -0.90 8.11 -16.12
CA PHE A 77 -2.21 7.99 -15.50
C PHE A 77 -2.63 6.54 -15.53
N LYS A 78 -3.04 6.00 -14.38
CA LYS A 78 -3.54 4.63 -14.25
C LYS A 78 -4.87 4.64 -13.52
N ILE A 79 -5.84 3.94 -14.06
CA ILE A 79 -7.08 3.58 -13.36
C ILE A 79 -7.18 2.06 -13.29
N GLU A 80 -7.73 1.56 -12.21
CA GLU A 80 -7.92 0.13 -11.99
C GLU A 80 -9.23 -0.10 -11.25
N GLY A 81 -9.97 -1.10 -11.66
CA GLY A 81 -11.20 -1.53 -11.00
C GLY A 81 -11.17 -3.03 -10.76
N ALA A 82 -11.46 -3.46 -9.54
CA ALA A 82 -11.53 -4.86 -9.16
C ALA A 82 -12.93 -5.29 -8.74
N GLY A 83 -13.29 -6.53 -9.05
CA GLY A 83 -14.48 -7.20 -8.56
C GLY A 83 -15.81 -6.78 -9.19
N SER A 84 -15.88 -5.71 -10.00
CA SER A 84 -17.13 -5.26 -10.63
C SER A 84 -17.72 -6.31 -11.55
N LEU A 85 -16.88 -6.96 -12.36
CA LEU A 85 -17.30 -8.04 -13.26
C LEU A 85 -17.81 -9.25 -12.48
N LEU A 86 -17.14 -9.60 -11.39
CA LEU A 86 -17.55 -10.70 -10.52
C LEU A 86 -18.88 -10.41 -9.85
N ASN A 87 -19.09 -9.18 -9.38
CA ASN A 87 -20.36 -8.78 -8.80
C ASN A 87 -21.51 -8.87 -9.81
N ALA A 88 -21.29 -8.47 -11.05
CA ALA A 88 -22.29 -8.61 -12.12
C ALA A 88 -22.63 -10.09 -12.40
N LEU A 89 -21.63 -10.96 -12.41
CA LEU A 89 -21.82 -12.41 -12.61
C LEU A 89 -22.51 -13.05 -11.40
N THR A 90 -22.12 -12.70 -10.18
CA THR A 90 -22.72 -13.27 -8.96
C THR A 90 -24.14 -12.76 -8.72
N ALA A 91 -24.46 -11.54 -9.14
CA ALA A 91 -25.82 -11.01 -9.09
C ALA A 91 -26.79 -11.81 -10.03
N THR A 92 -26.26 -12.34 -11.13
CA THR A 92 -27.01 -13.15 -12.09
C THR A 92 -27.19 -14.61 -11.62
N TYR A 93 -26.19 -15.15 -10.96
CA TYR A 93 -26.21 -16.46 -10.34
C TYR A 93 -26.22 -16.24 -8.82
N LYS A 94 -27.34 -16.47 -8.14
CA LYS A 94 -27.36 -16.44 -6.65
C LYS A 94 -26.32 -17.42 -6.13
N VAL A 95 -25.09 -16.95 -5.93
CA VAL A 95 -24.03 -17.72 -5.27
C VAL A 95 -24.44 -17.82 -3.81
N VAL A 96 -24.65 -19.05 -3.36
CA VAL A 96 -25.13 -19.37 -2.02
C VAL A 96 -24.16 -18.76 -1.00
N ASN A 97 -24.60 -17.73 -0.29
CA ASN A 97 -23.90 -17.20 0.87
C ASN A 97 -23.81 -18.30 1.92
N THR A 98 -22.62 -18.69 2.30
CA THR A 98 -22.39 -19.60 3.42
C THR A 98 -22.93 -18.93 4.67
N GLU A 99 -23.70 -19.63 5.48
CA GLU A 99 -24.34 -19.12 6.68
C GLU A 99 -23.33 -18.32 7.54
N GLY A 100 -23.69 -17.07 7.81
CA GLY A 100 -22.95 -16.18 8.72
C GLY A 100 -22.02 -15.13 8.09
N SER A 101 -21.75 -15.13 6.78
CA SER A 101 -20.99 -14.07 6.11
C SER A 101 -21.92 -13.15 5.33
N THR A 102 -21.74 -11.83 5.54
CA THR A 102 -22.42 -10.79 4.74
C THR A 102 -21.75 -10.57 3.39
N LYS A 103 -20.56 -11.15 3.17
CA LYS A 103 -19.73 -10.98 1.99
C LYS A 103 -19.96 -12.10 0.97
N ASN A 104 -19.94 -11.74 -0.29
CA ASN A 104 -20.04 -12.69 -1.39
C ASN A 104 -18.71 -13.42 -1.59
N LYS A 105 -18.78 -14.73 -1.83
CA LYS A 105 -17.63 -15.60 -2.06
C LYS A 105 -17.69 -16.22 -3.44
N LEU A 106 -16.54 -16.36 -4.06
CA LEU A 106 -16.36 -17.15 -5.29
C LEU A 106 -15.39 -18.29 -4.98
N PHE A 107 -15.78 -19.52 -5.29
CA PHE A 107 -15.01 -20.74 -4.91
C PHE A 107 -14.67 -20.83 -3.41
N GLY A 108 -15.55 -20.30 -2.55
CA GLY A 108 -15.33 -20.29 -1.11
C GLY A 108 -14.39 -19.17 -0.59
N VAL A 109 -13.87 -18.31 -1.48
CA VAL A 109 -12.98 -17.19 -1.13
C VAL A 109 -13.72 -15.87 -1.35
N GLU A 110 -13.57 -14.92 -0.44
CA GLU A 110 -14.09 -13.56 -0.59
C GLU A 110 -13.37 -12.85 -1.73
N TYR A 111 -14.13 -12.13 -2.58
CA TYR A 111 -13.49 -11.36 -3.65
C TYR A 111 -13.44 -9.88 -3.30
N ALA A 112 -12.31 -9.28 -3.64
CA ALA A 112 -12.08 -7.86 -3.39
C ALA A 112 -12.79 -6.99 -4.44
N GLN A 113 -13.40 -5.90 -3.96
CA GLN A 113 -13.98 -4.85 -4.79
C GLN A 113 -13.36 -3.50 -4.42
N TYR A 114 -12.65 -2.89 -5.37
CA TYR A 114 -12.08 -1.55 -5.19
C TYR A 114 -11.93 -0.82 -6.53
N ALA A 115 -11.86 0.49 -6.45
CA ALA A 115 -11.45 1.38 -7.53
C ALA A 115 -10.15 2.08 -7.13
N LYS A 116 -9.18 2.15 -8.05
CA LYS A 116 -7.86 2.73 -7.81
C LYS A 116 -7.50 3.69 -8.94
N ALA A 117 -6.97 4.85 -8.58
CA ALA A 117 -6.49 5.85 -9.53
C ALA A 117 -5.11 6.33 -9.11
N GLU A 118 -4.21 6.47 -10.09
CA GLU A 118 -2.83 6.93 -9.87
C GLU A 118 -2.43 7.94 -10.92
N VAL A 119 -1.70 8.96 -10.49
CA VAL A 119 -1.03 9.93 -11.35
C VAL A 119 0.43 10.01 -10.94
N ASP A 120 1.34 9.80 -11.87
CA ASP A 120 2.79 9.89 -11.67
C ASP A 120 3.37 10.83 -12.71
N PHE A 121 3.86 11.97 -12.26
CA PHE A 121 4.47 12.99 -13.11
C PHE A 121 5.96 13.09 -12.82
N ILE A 122 6.77 12.99 -13.86
CA ILE A 122 8.21 13.13 -13.80
C ILE A 122 8.62 14.26 -14.75
N LYS A 123 9.50 15.13 -14.28
CA LYS A 123 10.10 16.19 -15.08
C LYS A 123 11.60 16.26 -14.88
N HIS A 124 12.35 16.31 -15.96
CA HIS A 124 13.79 16.55 -15.97
C HIS A 124 14.10 17.91 -16.60
N PHE A 125 14.89 18.70 -15.89
CA PHE A 125 15.36 20.01 -16.33
C PHE A 125 16.89 19.98 -16.44
N PRO A 126 17.51 20.25 -17.59
CA PRO A 126 18.94 20.48 -17.68
C PRO A 126 19.30 21.82 -17.02
N ILE A 127 20.30 21.80 -16.13
CA ILE A 127 20.88 23.00 -15.53
C ILE A 127 22.31 23.11 -16.03
N GLY A 128 22.55 23.99 -17.00
CA GLY A 128 23.86 24.09 -17.65
C GLY A 128 24.24 22.84 -18.45
N LYS A 129 25.57 22.64 -18.64
CA LYS A 129 26.09 21.59 -19.53
C LYS A 129 26.02 20.16 -18.95
N GLN A 130 26.19 20.00 -17.65
CA GLN A 130 26.37 18.68 -17.03
C GLN A 130 25.47 18.41 -15.83
N SER A 131 24.80 19.42 -15.31
CA SER A 131 23.87 19.30 -14.16
C SER A 131 22.44 19.13 -14.63
N SER A 132 21.60 18.55 -13.78
CA SER A 132 20.16 18.38 -14.04
C SER A 132 19.37 18.41 -12.73
N LEU A 133 18.15 18.89 -12.82
CA LEU A 133 17.15 18.80 -11.77
C LEU A 133 16.09 17.79 -12.21
N ALA A 134 15.81 16.82 -11.37
CA ALA A 134 14.73 15.86 -11.56
C ALA A 134 13.65 16.13 -10.50
N PHE A 135 12.40 16.19 -10.95
CA PHE A 135 11.22 16.32 -10.10
C PHE A 135 10.28 15.17 -10.38
N ARG A 136 9.71 14.61 -9.34
CA ARG A 136 8.63 13.61 -9.43
C ARG A 136 7.52 13.98 -8.46
N SER A 137 6.28 13.80 -8.90
CA SER A 137 5.08 13.90 -8.09
C SER A 137 4.23 12.65 -8.32
N PHE A 138 3.88 11.97 -7.24
CA PHE A 138 2.99 10.82 -7.26
C PHE A 138 1.77 11.08 -6.38
N LEU A 139 0.60 10.80 -6.93
CA LEU A 139 -0.68 10.75 -6.21
C LEU A 139 -1.36 9.43 -6.55
N GLY A 140 -1.76 8.71 -5.53
CA GLY A 140 -2.55 7.48 -5.67
C GLY A 140 -3.67 7.43 -4.64
N VAL A 141 -4.84 6.96 -5.05
CA VAL A 141 -5.97 6.71 -4.19
C VAL A 141 -6.65 5.40 -4.57
N ALA A 142 -7.04 4.63 -3.58
CA ALA A 142 -7.78 3.40 -3.72
C ALA A 142 -8.99 3.41 -2.79
N ILE A 143 -10.17 3.12 -3.31
CA ILE A 143 -11.44 3.19 -2.58
C ILE A 143 -12.07 1.81 -2.60
N PRO A 144 -12.24 1.13 -1.44
CA PRO A 144 -13.00 -0.09 -1.36
C PRO A 144 -14.49 0.19 -1.54
N TYR A 145 -15.24 -0.76 -2.07
CA TYR A 145 -16.69 -0.66 -2.18
C TYR A 145 -17.34 -2.04 -2.25
N GLY A 146 -18.66 -2.08 -2.09
CA GLY A 146 -19.45 -3.29 -2.28
C GLY A 146 -19.07 -4.41 -1.33
N ASN A 147 -18.34 -5.41 -1.83
CA ASN A 147 -17.96 -6.60 -1.05
C ASN A 147 -16.72 -6.40 -0.16
N SER A 148 -16.06 -5.27 -0.26
CA SER A 148 -14.83 -4.99 0.49
C SER A 148 -14.97 -3.78 1.41
N ASP A 149 -14.61 -3.94 2.67
CA ASP A 149 -14.52 -2.85 3.65
C ASP A 149 -13.15 -2.17 3.57
N ASN A 150 -12.13 -2.92 3.13
CA ASN A 150 -10.73 -2.48 3.07
C ASN A 150 -10.11 -2.83 1.73
N ILE A 151 -9.02 -2.13 1.39
CA ILE A 151 -8.18 -2.49 0.25
C ILE A 151 -7.30 -3.69 0.64
N PRO A 152 -7.19 -4.75 -0.18
CA PRO A 152 -6.25 -5.83 0.08
C PRO A 152 -4.83 -5.31 0.28
N PHE A 153 -4.08 -5.92 1.21
CA PHE A 153 -2.71 -5.50 1.53
C PHE A 153 -1.82 -5.38 0.28
N SER A 154 -1.94 -6.34 -0.63
CA SER A 154 -1.17 -6.36 -1.89
C SER A 154 -1.47 -5.19 -2.84
N GLN A 155 -2.57 -4.49 -2.64
CA GLN A 155 -3.01 -3.36 -3.46
C GLN A 155 -2.96 -2.02 -2.74
N SER A 156 -2.67 -2.03 -1.44
CA SER A 156 -2.51 -0.84 -0.62
C SER A 156 -1.22 -0.08 -0.93
N TYR A 157 -1.16 1.18 -0.53
CA TYR A 157 0.04 2.00 -0.65
C TYR A 157 0.86 1.94 0.63
N PHE A 158 2.17 2.00 0.47
CA PHE A 158 3.12 2.24 1.54
C PHE A 158 4.06 3.39 1.17
N ALA A 159 4.73 3.98 2.14
CA ALA A 159 5.73 5.01 1.93
C ALA A 159 7.09 4.62 2.53
N GLY A 160 8.14 5.21 1.97
CA GLY A 160 9.52 4.91 2.31
C GLY A 160 10.22 3.99 1.31
N GLY A 161 11.53 3.90 1.42
CA GLY A 161 12.39 3.11 0.55
C GLY A 161 13.19 3.96 -0.45
N THR A 162 14.12 3.33 -1.13
CA THR A 162 15.15 3.97 -1.96
C THR A 162 14.63 4.71 -3.20
N THR A 163 13.43 4.39 -3.66
CA THR A 163 12.80 4.99 -4.86
C THR A 163 11.58 5.84 -4.52
N ASP A 164 11.34 6.06 -3.23
CA ASP A 164 10.17 6.77 -2.72
C ASP A 164 10.64 7.89 -1.76
N ASN A 165 10.31 7.83 -0.50
CA ASN A 165 10.82 8.73 0.54
C ASN A 165 12.13 8.15 1.12
N ARG A 166 13.28 8.53 0.56
CA ARG A 166 14.59 7.88 0.77
C ARG A 166 15.13 7.97 2.21
N GLY A 167 14.66 8.95 2.98
CA GLY A 167 15.01 9.08 4.40
C GLY A 167 14.34 8.04 5.32
N TRP A 168 13.40 7.27 4.81
CA TRP A 168 12.61 6.30 5.57
C TRP A 168 12.78 4.88 5.02
N LYS A 169 12.78 3.89 5.90
CA LYS A 169 12.66 2.50 5.47
C LYS A 169 11.26 2.27 4.89
N ALA A 170 11.15 1.31 3.97
CA ALA A 170 9.86 0.91 3.43
C ALA A 170 8.87 0.52 4.56
N TYR A 171 7.62 0.93 4.41
CA TYR A 171 6.54 0.71 5.39
C TYR A 171 6.72 1.39 6.76
N ARG A 172 7.65 2.34 6.90
CA ARG A 172 7.91 3.02 8.19
C ARG A 172 7.39 4.45 8.26
N LEU A 173 6.80 4.96 7.19
CA LEU A 173 6.25 6.31 7.13
C LEU A 173 4.72 6.26 7.05
N GLY A 174 4.05 7.00 7.94
CA GLY A 174 2.60 7.10 8.02
C GLY A 174 1.93 5.93 8.75
N PRO A 175 0.60 5.81 8.69
CA PRO A 175 -0.34 6.73 8.03
C PRO A 175 -0.48 8.07 8.77
N GLY A 176 -0.54 9.16 8.01
CA GLY A 176 -0.72 10.51 8.58
C GLY A 176 0.32 10.88 9.63
N ALA A 177 -0.14 11.41 10.76
CA ALA A 177 0.69 11.78 11.92
C ALA A 177 0.72 10.69 13.02
N SER A 178 0.36 9.45 12.71
CA SER A 178 0.16 8.39 13.71
C SER A 178 1.40 8.06 14.54
N GLY A 179 2.60 8.41 14.07
CA GLY A 179 3.84 8.09 14.77
C GLY A 179 4.03 6.58 15.02
N SER A 180 3.28 5.75 14.31
CA SER A 180 3.25 4.31 14.50
C SER A 180 4.64 3.71 14.30
N ILE A 181 5.17 3.12 15.35
CA ILE A 181 6.46 2.42 15.35
C ILE A 181 6.30 1.03 14.70
N LEU A 182 5.07 0.66 14.33
CA LEU A 182 4.77 -0.64 13.78
C LEU A 182 5.37 -0.79 12.38
N ASP A 183 5.85 -1.98 12.06
CA ASP A 183 6.32 -2.34 10.73
C ASP A 183 5.14 -2.51 9.77
N TYR A 184 5.39 -2.34 8.46
CA TYR A 184 4.41 -2.56 7.39
C TYR A 184 3.21 -1.61 7.42
N ASN A 185 3.44 -0.33 7.68
CA ASN A 185 2.41 0.69 7.57
C ASN A 185 1.93 0.82 6.13
N GLU A 186 0.63 0.77 5.95
CA GLU A 186 -0.04 0.86 4.66
C GLU A 186 -1.30 1.72 4.76
N ALA A 187 -1.78 2.19 3.62
CA ALA A 187 -2.98 3.02 3.53
C ALA A 187 -3.59 2.98 2.13
N ASN A 188 -4.75 3.58 1.97
CA ASN A 188 -5.47 3.61 0.71
C ASN A 188 -5.23 4.89 -0.12
N MET A 189 -4.48 5.86 0.39
CA MET A 189 -4.06 7.06 -0.33
C MET A 189 -2.58 7.31 -0.08
N LYS A 190 -1.88 7.83 -1.12
CA LYS A 190 -0.47 8.20 -1.06
C LYS A 190 -0.19 9.46 -1.85
N ILE A 191 0.62 10.34 -1.28
CA ILE A 191 1.20 11.49 -1.98
C ILE A 191 2.71 11.48 -1.75
N THR A 192 3.49 11.66 -2.82
CA THR A 192 4.95 11.77 -2.74
C THR A 192 5.45 12.83 -3.70
N LEU A 193 6.38 13.65 -3.23
CA LEU A 193 7.11 14.64 -4.01
C LEU A 193 8.60 14.39 -3.82
N ASN A 194 9.33 14.28 -4.92
CA ASN A 194 10.77 14.06 -4.92
C ASN A 194 11.43 15.15 -5.76
N LEU A 195 12.49 15.73 -5.25
CA LEU A 195 13.32 16.68 -5.96
C LEU A 195 14.78 16.25 -5.83
N GLU A 196 15.51 16.20 -6.95
CA GLU A 196 16.89 15.77 -6.98
C GLU A 196 17.73 16.63 -7.91
N TYR A 197 18.76 17.27 -7.38
CA TYR A 197 19.76 18.01 -8.13
C TYR A 197 21.00 17.15 -8.34
N ARG A 198 21.32 16.85 -9.58
CA ARG A 198 22.46 16.05 -10.01
C ARG A 198 23.54 16.96 -10.60
N PHE A 199 24.80 16.80 -10.16
CA PHE A 199 25.90 17.62 -10.59
C PHE A 199 27.21 16.81 -10.74
N PRO A 200 28.13 17.24 -11.62
CA PRO A 200 29.45 16.65 -11.73
C PRO A 200 30.32 17.09 -10.54
N ILE A 201 31.18 16.16 -10.04
CA ILE A 201 32.17 16.48 -9.02
C ILE A 201 33.57 16.53 -9.69
N LEU A 202 34.05 15.42 -10.23
CA LEU A 202 35.33 15.32 -10.88
C LEU A 202 35.36 14.16 -11.88
N GLY A 203 35.70 14.43 -13.14
CA GLY A 203 35.75 13.40 -14.16
C GLY A 203 34.44 12.65 -14.34
N ALA A 204 34.43 11.35 -14.08
CA ALA A 204 33.26 10.50 -14.14
C ALA A 204 32.41 10.52 -12.86
N LEU A 205 32.93 11.09 -11.76
CA LEU A 205 32.23 11.15 -10.47
C LEU A 205 31.14 12.21 -10.49
N LYS A 206 29.91 11.81 -10.14
CA LYS A 206 28.76 12.68 -10.04
C LYS A 206 28.18 12.62 -8.62
N GLY A 207 27.61 13.72 -8.17
CA GLY A 207 26.89 13.84 -6.90
C GLY A 207 25.42 14.14 -7.13
N ALA A 208 24.62 13.86 -6.12
CA ALA A 208 23.22 14.28 -6.07
C ALA A 208 22.84 14.76 -4.69
N LEU A 209 22.06 15.85 -4.65
CA LEU A 209 21.36 16.33 -3.46
C LEU A 209 19.86 16.09 -3.71
N PHE A 210 19.16 15.59 -2.72
CA PHE A 210 17.75 15.32 -2.86
C PHE A 210 16.94 15.73 -1.63
N THR A 211 15.66 16.00 -1.87
CA THR A 211 14.66 16.15 -0.83
C THR A 211 13.40 15.40 -1.25
N ASP A 212 12.85 14.67 -0.31
CA ASP A 212 11.64 13.87 -0.50
C ASP A 212 10.61 14.26 0.55
N VAL A 213 9.37 14.46 0.11
CA VAL A 213 8.22 14.76 0.97
C VAL A 213 7.09 13.85 0.57
N GLY A 214 6.48 13.19 1.53
CA GLY A 214 5.34 12.34 1.24
C GLY A 214 4.79 11.68 2.49
N ASN A 215 3.63 11.07 2.32
CA ASN A 215 2.98 10.28 3.36
C ASN A 215 1.88 9.40 2.74
N ILE A 216 1.28 8.55 3.55
CA ILE A 216 0.10 7.77 3.25
C ILE A 216 -1.03 8.12 4.21
N TRP A 217 -2.28 7.93 3.79
CA TRP A 217 -3.47 8.19 4.60
C TRP A 217 -4.56 7.17 4.31
N ASN A 218 -5.35 6.84 5.33
CA ASN A 218 -6.61 6.13 5.17
C ASN A 218 -7.74 7.16 5.05
N VAL A 219 -8.36 7.21 3.87
CA VAL A 219 -9.37 8.24 3.54
C VAL A 219 -10.76 7.66 3.24
N ALA A 220 -10.87 6.36 3.08
CA ALA A 220 -12.10 5.71 2.63
C ALA A 220 -12.33 4.32 3.21
N ASP A 221 -11.67 3.96 4.30
CA ASP A 221 -11.94 2.73 5.03
C ASP A 221 -12.22 3.04 6.51
N ASP A 222 -13.00 2.20 7.17
CA ASP A 222 -13.39 2.36 8.57
C ASP A 222 -12.31 1.86 9.55
N THR A 223 -11.13 1.52 9.08
CA THR A 223 -10.00 1.10 9.91
C THR A 223 -9.28 2.34 10.46
N ARG A 224 -9.72 2.83 11.60
CA ARG A 224 -9.06 3.85 12.41
C ARG A 224 -8.55 3.26 13.71
#